data_5a199c408c1f3dfe25930297a0b61237
#
_entry.id   5a199c408c1f3dfe25930297a0b61237
#
_cell.length_a   1.000
_cell.length_b   1.000
_cell.length_c   1.000
_cell.angle_alpha   90.00
_cell.angle_beta   90.00
_cell.angle_gamma   90.00
#
_symmetry.space_group_name_H-M   'P 1'
#
loop_
_entity.id
_entity.type
_entity.pdbx_description
1 polymer ?
#
loop_
_entity_poly.entity_id
_entity_poly.type
_entity_poly.pdbx_seq_one_letter_code
_entity_poly.pdbx_strand_id
1 'polypeptide(L)'
;TGTSYGIIAPLLHGVTSIVDEADFDAERWYRILAEQKVSVWYTAPTAIRMLMKAGAEIARKHAYPNLRFVASVGEPLNPEAVWWGKEVLGLPIHDNWWQTETGGIMIANTPAFDIKPGSMGRPLPGIEATIVKKDAEGKVSPVDTADTEGELALKRGWPSMLRGYLHNEERYRKCFAGEWYLTGDLARRDADGYFWFVGRADDVI
;
A
#
# COMPACT_ATOMS: atom_id res chain seq x y z
N THR A 1 -6.31 -6.51 -4.27
CA THR A 1 -5.32 -5.90 -5.20
C THR A 1 -5.54 -6.41 -6.61
N GLY A 2 -5.58 -7.73 -6.84
CA GLY A 2 -5.65 -8.33 -8.17
C GLY A 2 -6.77 -7.78 -9.04
N THR A 3 -7.98 -7.71 -8.53
CA THR A 3 -9.13 -7.19 -9.32
C THR A 3 -8.96 -5.73 -9.70
N SER A 4 -8.70 -4.85 -8.73
CA SER A 4 -8.64 -3.38 -8.98
C SER A 4 -7.42 -2.99 -9.81
N TYR A 5 -6.23 -3.40 -9.38
CA TYR A 5 -4.96 -2.93 -9.99
C TYR A 5 -4.35 -3.93 -10.97
N GLY A 6 -4.67 -5.21 -10.87
CA GLY A 6 -4.18 -6.22 -11.81
C GLY A 6 -5.05 -6.39 -13.04
N ILE A 7 -6.36 -6.08 -12.96
CA ILE A 7 -7.31 -6.30 -14.05
C ILE A 7 -7.98 -4.98 -14.48
N ILE A 8 -8.72 -4.34 -13.58
CA ILE A 8 -9.57 -3.18 -13.95
C ILE A 8 -8.73 -1.99 -14.38
N ALA A 9 -7.73 -1.60 -13.59
CA ALA A 9 -6.92 -0.43 -13.90
C ALA A 9 -6.16 -0.54 -15.24
N PRO A 10 -5.46 -1.63 -15.56
CA PRO A 10 -4.85 -1.81 -16.88
C PRO A 10 -5.86 -1.73 -18.03
N LEU A 11 -7.02 -2.35 -17.89
CA LEU A 11 -8.07 -2.30 -18.93
C LEU A 11 -8.61 -0.90 -19.15
N LEU A 12 -8.86 -0.14 -18.07
CA LEU A 12 -9.34 1.24 -18.14
C LEU A 12 -8.34 2.17 -18.82
N HIS A 13 -7.06 1.91 -18.65
CA HIS A 13 -5.99 2.72 -19.23
C HIS A 13 -5.47 2.19 -20.58
N GLY A 14 -6.02 1.08 -21.06
CA GLY A 14 -5.60 0.48 -22.33
C GLY A 14 -4.14 0.05 -22.35
N VAL A 15 -3.57 -0.33 -21.19
CA VAL A 15 -2.19 -0.78 -21.09
C VAL A 15 -2.09 -2.30 -21.11
N THR A 16 -0.98 -2.81 -21.64
CA THR A 16 -0.69 -4.24 -21.63
C THR A 16 -0.38 -4.72 -20.22
N SER A 17 -1.06 -5.76 -19.78
CA SER A 17 -0.74 -6.49 -18.54
C SER A 17 -0.02 -7.79 -18.87
N ILE A 18 1.00 -8.11 -18.09
CA ILE A 18 1.69 -9.39 -18.15
C ILE A 18 1.22 -10.22 -16.97
N VAL A 19 0.75 -11.44 -17.25
CA VAL A 19 0.33 -12.43 -16.26
C VAL A 19 1.30 -13.60 -16.31
N ASP A 20 1.97 -13.87 -15.20
CA ASP A 20 2.84 -15.04 -15.04
C ASP A 20 2.10 -16.09 -14.20
N GLU A 21 1.80 -17.23 -14.82
CA GLU A 21 1.00 -18.32 -14.21
C GLU A 21 1.86 -19.39 -13.51
N ALA A 22 3.19 -19.29 -13.66
CA ALA A 22 4.07 -20.30 -13.10
C ALA A 22 4.43 -20.00 -11.62
N ASP A 23 4.93 -21.01 -10.94
CA ASP A 23 5.46 -20.86 -9.58
C ASP A 23 6.58 -19.84 -9.52
N PHE A 24 6.81 -19.26 -8.33
CA PHE A 24 7.85 -18.25 -8.14
C PHE A 24 9.22 -18.79 -8.55
N ASP A 25 9.87 -18.04 -9.46
CA ASP A 25 11.25 -18.22 -9.86
C ASP A 25 11.91 -16.86 -10.10
N ALA A 26 12.96 -16.55 -9.34
CA ALA A 26 13.61 -15.24 -9.35
C ALA A 26 14.25 -14.91 -10.71
N GLU A 27 14.92 -15.87 -11.35
CA GLU A 27 15.57 -15.68 -12.66
C GLU A 27 14.51 -15.37 -13.73
N ARG A 28 13.39 -16.13 -13.73
CA ARG A 28 12.28 -15.91 -14.66
C ARG A 28 11.64 -14.53 -14.45
N TRP A 29 11.43 -14.11 -13.21
CA TRP A 29 10.84 -12.80 -12.93
C TRP A 29 11.71 -11.66 -13.42
N TYR A 30 13.00 -11.70 -13.16
CA TYR A 30 13.92 -10.68 -13.67
C TYR A 30 14.00 -10.69 -15.19
N ARG A 31 13.99 -11.87 -15.81
CA ARG A 31 13.94 -12.02 -17.26
C ARG A 31 12.66 -11.41 -17.85
N ILE A 32 11.49 -11.66 -17.24
CA ILE A 32 10.22 -11.06 -17.68
C ILE A 32 10.29 -9.53 -17.60
N LEU A 33 10.79 -8.97 -16.51
CA LEU A 33 10.94 -7.51 -16.36
C LEU A 33 11.79 -6.91 -17.48
N ALA A 34 12.86 -7.58 -17.85
CA ALA A 34 13.78 -7.13 -18.90
C ALA A 34 13.23 -7.35 -20.31
N GLU A 35 12.88 -8.59 -20.68
CA GLU A 35 12.51 -8.98 -22.03
C GLU A 35 11.15 -8.43 -22.46
N GLN A 36 10.18 -8.38 -21.55
CA GLN A 36 8.86 -7.83 -21.80
C GLN A 36 8.81 -6.31 -21.63
N LYS A 37 9.96 -5.68 -21.38
CA LYS A 37 10.09 -4.22 -21.27
C LYS A 37 9.10 -3.63 -20.26
N VAL A 38 8.95 -4.28 -19.10
CA VAL A 38 8.01 -3.86 -18.06
C VAL A 38 8.35 -2.44 -17.60
N SER A 39 7.38 -1.56 -17.62
CA SER A 39 7.55 -0.16 -17.21
C SER A 39 7.06 0.11 -15.79
N VAL A 40 6.06 -0.62 -15.33
CA VAL A 40 5.51 -0.53 -13.98
C VAL A 40 5.41 -1.93 -13.39
N TRP A 41 5.99 -2.13 -12.23
CA TRP A 41 5.91 -3.39 -11.51
C TRP A 41 5.21 -3.18 -10.17
N TYR A 42 4.05 -3.80 -10.02
CA TYR A 42 3.25 -3.75 -8.81
C TYR A 42 3.22 -5.14 -8.18
N THR A 43 3.82 -5.29 -7.02
CA THR A 43 4.09 -6.59 -6.40
C THR A 43 3.76 -6.58 -4.90
N ALA A 44 4.15 -7.61 -4.16
CA ALA A 44 3.90 -7.75 -2.74
C ALA A 44 5.21 -7.82 -1.94
N PRO A 45 5.24 -7.36 -0.67
CA PRO A 45 6.42 -7.46 0.19
C PRO A 45 6.97 -8.87 0.32
N THR A 46 6.09 -9.86 0.39
CA THR A 46 6.51 -11.27 0.44
C THR A 46 7.32 -11.67 -0.81
N ALA A 47 6.88 -11.27 -2.01
CA ALA A 47 7.62 -11.54 -3.24
C ALA A 47 8.97 -10.81 -3.26
N ILE A 48 9.02 -9.55 -2.81
CA ILE A 48 10.26 -8.79 -2.68
C ILE A 48 11.23 -9.50 -1.73
N ARG A 49 10.77 -9.95 -0.54
CA ARG A 49 11.61 -10.71 0.40
C ARG A 49 12.16 -12.01 -0.21
N MET A 50 11.37 -12.70 -1.04
CA MET A 50 11.84 -13.89 -1.75
C MET A 50 12.94 -13.54 -2.75
N LEU A 51 12.83 -12.44 -3.49
CA LEU A 51 13.86 -11.95 -4.41
C LEU A 51 15.13 -11.51 -3.66
N MET A 52 14.99 -10.80 -2.54
CA MET A 52 16.12 -10.43 -1.67
C MET A 52 16.86 -11.70 -1.19
N LYS A 53 16.13 -12.72 -0.76
CA LYS A 53 16.70 -14.01 -0.34
C LYS A 53 17.39 -14.76 -1.47
N ALA A 54 16.87 -14.66 -2.70
CA ALA A 54 17.51 -15.28 -3.88
C ALA A 54 18.84 -14.63 -4.26
N GLY A 55 19.07 -13.39 -3.83
CA GLY A 55 20.33 -12.66 -4.02
C GLY A 55 20.33 -11.68 -5.17
N ALA A 56 21.06 -10.60 -5.00
CA ALA A 56 21.17 -9.50 -5.97
C ALA A 56 21.87 -9.91 -7.29
N GLU A 57 22.70 -10.94 -7.25
CA GLU A 57 23.48 -11.38 -8.42
C GLU A 57 22.59 -11.86 -9.57
N ILE A 58 21.41 -12.44 -9.24
CA ILE A 58 20.45 -12.86 -10.26
C ILE A 58 19.88 -11.63 -10.98
N ALA A 59 19.50 -10.62 -10.23
CA ALA A 59 18.96 -9.37 -10.81
C ALA A 59 19.98 -8.66 -11.70
N ARG A 60 21.27 -8.65 -11.30
CA ARG A 60 22.35 -7.97 -12.02
C ARG A 60 22.72 -8.60 -13.36
N LYS A 61 22.21 -9.81 -13.66
CA LYS A 61 22.36 -10.43 -14.99
C LYS A 61 21.52 -9.74 -16.05
N HIS A 62 20.56 -8.94 -15.65
CA HIS A 62 19.59 -8.29 -16.53
C HIS A 62 19.68 -6.77 -16.42
N ALA A 63 19.24 -6.06 -17.46
CA ALA A 63 19.07 -4.62 -17.45
C ALA A 63 17.57 -4.29 -17.59
N TYR A 64 17.13 -3.25 -16.88
CA TYR A 64 15.71 -2.86 -16.80
C TYR A 64 15.47 -1.44 -17.34
N PRO A 65 15.86 -1.12 -18.58
CA PRO A 65 15.83 0.27 -19.09
C PRO A 65 14.43 0.85 -19.21
N ASN A 66 13.41 0.02 -19.24
CA ASN A 66 12.03 0.44 -19.32
C ASN A 66 11.33 0.54 -17.94
N LEU A 67 11.87 -0.11 -16.92
CA LEU A 67 11.29 -0.09 -15.58
C LEU A 67 11.47 1.30 -14.97
N ARG A 68 10.36 1.99 -14.69
CA ARG A 68 10.33 3.35 -14.16
C ARG A 68 9.63 3.49 -12.82
N PHE A 69 8.87 2.49 -12.41
CA PHE A 69 8.13 2.51 -11.17
C PHE A 69 7.96 1.11 -10.60
N VAL A 70 8.27 0.96 -9.32
CA VAL A 70 8.06 -0.26 -8.56
C VAL A 70 7.25 0.07 -7.33
N ALA A 71 6.15 -0.63 -7.11
CA ALA A 71 5.32 -0.44 -5.94
C ALA A 71 4.98 -1.77 -5.26
N SER A 72 4.74 -1.69 -3.97
CA SER A 72 4.41 -2.81 -3.09
C SER A 72 3.05 -2.60 -2.43
N VAL A 73 2.33 -3.68 -2.18
CA VAL A 73 0.98 -3.65 -1.62
C VAL A 73 0.63 -4.93 -0.88
N GLY A 74 -0.31 -4.80 0.06
CA GLY A 74 -0.98 -5.92 0.71
C GLY A 74 -0.44 -6.28 2.09
N GLU A 75 0.78 -5.88 2.38
CA GLU A 75 1.45 -6.02 3.67
C GLU A 75 2.35 -4.80 3.89
N PRO A 76 2.75 -4.48 5.14
CA PRO A 76 3.75 -3.45 5.39
C PRO A 76 5.09 -3.79 4.71
N LEU A 77 5.69 -2.81 4.06
CA LEU A 77 6.99 -2.95 3.41
C LEU A 77 8.12 -2.58 4.38
N ASN A 78 9.04 -3.51 4.60
CA ASN A 78 10.21 -3.25 5.43
C ASN A 78 11.11 -2.18 4.81
N PRO A 79 11.75 -1.30 5.62
CA PRO A 79 12.71 -0.30 5.13
C PRO A 79 13.82 -0.87 4.25
N GLU A 80 14.32 -2.05 4.58
CA GLU A 80 15.39 -2.74 3.84
C GLU A 80 14.99 -3.05 2.39
N ALA A 81 13.72 -3.33 2.14
CA ALA A 81 13.21 -3.61 0.80
C ALA A 81 13.27 -2.36 -0.09
N VAL A 82 13.04 -1.17 0.47
CA VAL A 82 13.14 0.10 -0.26
C VAL A 82 14.58 0.34 -0.70
N TRP A 83 15.54 0.14 0.21
CA TRP A 83 16.96 0.28 -0.09
C TRP A 83 17.47 -0.76 -1.07
N TRP A 84 17.03 -2.01 -0.90
CA TRP A 84 17.34 -3.08 -1.84
C TRP A 84 16.86 -2.76 -3.26
N GLY A 85 15.65 -2.26 -3.41
CA GLY A 85 15.13 -1.84 -4.71
C GLY A 85 16.02 -0.78 -5.37
N LYS A 86 16.44 0.23 -4.61
CA LYS A 86 17.33 1.28 -5.09
C LYS A 86 18.70 0.74 -5.48
N GLU A 87 19.26 -0.18 -4.70
CA GLU A 87 20.57 -0.77 -4.97
C GLU A 87 20.56 -1.74 -6.15
N VAL A 88 19.53 -2.59 -6.24
CA VAL A 88 19.50 -3.73 -7.17
C VAL A 88 18.78 -3.40 -8.47
N LEU A 89 17.70 -2.64 -8.41
CA LEU A 89 16.88 -2.26 -9.57
C LEU A 89 17.14 -0.81 -10.04
N GLY A 90 17.90 -0.03 -9.28
CA GLY A 90 18.10 1.39 -9.53
C GLY A 90 16.89 2.27 -9.17
N LEU A 91 15.84 1.71 -8.59
CA LEU A 91 14.59 2.37 -8.27
C LEU A 91 14.14 2.04 -6.84
N PRO A 92 13.69 3.03 -6.05
CA PRO A 92 13.09 2.74 -4.76
C PRO A 92 11.75 2.01 -4.96
N ILE A 93 11.39 1.17 -3.98
CA ILE A 93 10.08 0.55 -3.97
C ILE A 93 9.12 1.43 -3.18
N HIS A 94 8.02 1.80 -3.82
CA HIS A 94 6.98 2.67 -3.25
C HIS A 94 5.96 1.83 -2.50
N ASP A 95 5.88 1.99 -1.19
CA ASP A 95 4.81 1.38 -0.40
C ASP A 95 3.53 2.20 -0.51
N ASN A 96 2.39 1.53 -0.36
CA ASN A 96 1.09 2.15 -0.32
C ASN A 96 0.13 1.37 0.58
N TRP A 97 -0.87 2.07 1.08
CA TRP A 97 -1.90 1.51 1.91
C TRP A 97 -3.30 1.73 1.33
N TRP A 98 -4.08 0.69 1.35
CA TRP A 98 -5.49 0.67 1.03
C TRP A 98 -6.15 -0.62 1.53
N GLN A 99 -7.47 -0.67 1.50
CA GLN A 99 -8.27 -1.83 1.87
C GLN A 99 -9.28 -2.15 0.76
N THR A 100 -9.88 -3.33 0.81
CA THR A 100 -11.01 -3.67 -0.08
C THR A 100 -12.13 -2.64 0.06
N GLU A 101 -12.38 -2.19 1.29
CA GLU A 101 -13.37 -1.20 1.66
C GLU A 101 -13.08 0.19 1.09
N THR A 102 -11.84 0.52 0.85
CA THR A 102 -11.47 1.80 0.24
C THR A 102 -11.60 1.80 -1.28
N GLY A 103 -11.57 0.62 -1.90
CA GLY A 103 -11.70 0.42 -3.34
C GLY A 103 -10.50 0.88 -4.18
N GLY A 104 -9.61 1.65 -3.59
CA GLY A 104 -8.39 2.16 -4.20
C GLY A 104 -7.38 2.62 -3.15
N ILE A 105 -6.18 2.99 -3.62
CA ILE A 105 -5.08 3.48 -2.77
C ILE A 105 -5.48 4.81 -2.13
N MET A 106 -5.29 4.91 -0.82
CA MET A 106 -5.60 6.10 -0.02
C MET A 106 -4.34 6.82 0.44
N ILE A 107 -3.31 6.07 0.84
CA ILE A 107 -2.04 6.58 1.33
C ILE A 107 -0.93 5.92 0.53
N ALA A 108 0.04 6.69 0.04
CA ALA A 108 1.13 6.14 -0.75
C ALA A 108 2.41 6.97 -0.65
N ASN A 109 3.55 6.30 -0.78
CA ASN A 109 4.78 6.94 -1.20
C ASN A 109 4.70 7.17 -2.71
N THR A 110 4.82 8.41 -3.14
CA THR A 110 4.75 8.79 -4.55
C THR A 110 6.06 9.45 -4.99
N PRO A 111 6.36 9.53 -6.30
CA PRO A 111 7.54 10.25 -6.79
C PRO A 111 7.52 11.77 -6.52
N ALA A 112 6.40 12.32 -6.03
CA ALA A 112 6.25 13.74 -5.77
C ALA A 112 6.94 14.24 -4.48
N PHE A 113 7.37 13.32 -3.62
CA PHE A 113 8.05 13.64 -2.35
C PHE A 113 9.02 12.51 -1.95
N ASP A 114 9.90 12.82 -1.01
CA ASP A 114 10.89 11.86 -0.53
C ASP A 114 10.21 10.67 0.17
N ILE A 115 10.68 9.46 -0.10
CA ILE A 115 10.22 8.26 0.58
C ILE A 115 10.85 8.22 1.98
N LYS A 116 10.02 8.02 3.01
CA LYS A 116 10.48 7.60 4.32
C LYS A 116 10.34 6.07 4.40
N PRO A 117 11.43 5.31 4.27
CA PRO A 117 11.37 3.84 4.26
C PRO A 117 10.69 3.27 5.50
N GLY A 118 9.70 2.39 5.30
CA GLY A 118 8.84 1.84 6.36
C GLY A 118 7.55 2.62 6.59
N SER A 119 7.40 3.82 6.02
CA SER A 119 6.12 4.53 6.03
C SER A 119 5.20 4.07 4.92
N MET A 120 3.90 4.15 5.14
CA MET A 120 2.88 3.99 4.09
C MET A 120 2.87 5.18 3.11
N GLY A 121 3.56 6.28 3.43
CA GLY A 121 3.57 7.53 2.68
C GLY A 121 2.57 8.56 3.21
N ARG A 122 2.05 9.39 2.31
CA ARG A 122 1.07 10.46 2.60
C ARG A 122 -0.27 10.19 1.93
N PRO A 123 -1.37 10.77 2.43
CA PRO A 123 -2.66 10.67 1.76
C PRO A 123 -2.61 11.19 0.33
N LEU A 124 -3.28 10.49 -0.58
CA LEU A 124 -3.41 10.94 -1.96
C LEU A 124 -4.28 12.21 -2.05
N PRO A 125 -4.13 13.03 -3.10
CA PRO A 125 -4.94 14.22 -3.30
C PRO A 125 -6.44 13.94 -3.18
N GLY A 126 -7.13 14.72 -2.34
CA GLY A 126 -8.56 14.55 -2.06
C GLY A 126 -8.90 13.54 -0.97
N ILE A 127 -7.92 12.85 -0.40
CA ILE A 127 -8.10 11.94 0.73
C ILE A 127 -7.73 12.66 2.03
N GLU A 128 -8.67 12.74 2.95
CA GLU A 128 -8.43 13.23 4.31
C GLU A 128 -8.26 12.01 5.24
N ALA A 129 -7.04 11.81 5.73
CA ALA A 129 -6.69 10.75 6.67
C ALA A 129 -6.22 11.34 7.99
N THR A 130 -6.56 10.71 9.10
CA THR A 130 -6.13 11.10 10.44
C THR A 130 -5.97 9.89 11.35
N ILE A 131 -5.36 10.12 12.50
CA ILE A 131 -5.35 9.17 13.61
C ILE A 131 -6.48 9.55 14.56
N VAL A 132 -7.24 8.56 15.03
CA VAL A 132 -8.33 8.78 15.98
C VAL A 132 -8.14 7.94 17.24
N LYS A 133 -8.70 8.42 18.35
CA LYS A 133 -8.85 7.66 19.58
C LYS A 133 -10.31 7.63 20.03
N LYS A 134 -10.69 6.53 20.67
CA LYS A 134 -11.98 6.39 21.36
C LYS A 134 -11.80 6.72 22.83
N ASP A 135 -12.68 7.54 23.38
CA ASP A 135 -12.77 7.74 24.82
C ASP A 135 -13.53 6.60 25.54
N ALA A 136 -13.69 6.69 26.85
CA ALA A 136 -14.38 5.70 27.65
C ALA A 136 -15.89 5.54 27.29
N GLU A 137 -16.48 6.58 26.75
CA GLU A 137 -17.86 6.64 26.26
C GLU A 137 -18.01 6.15 24.81
N GLY A 138 -16.89 5.80 24.15
CA GLY A 138 -16.85 5.32 22.76
C GLY A 138 -16.88 6.42 21.70
N LYS A 139 -16.78 7.69 22.10
CA LYS A 139 -16.69 8.82 21.17
C LYS A 139 -15.33 8.84 20.50
N VAL A 140 -15.34 8.95 19.18
CA VAL A 140 -14.13 9.01 18.34
C VAL A 140 -13.74 10.46 18.10
N SER A 141 -12.46 10.77 18.34
CA SER A 141 -11.91 12.11 18.13
C SER A 141 -10.54 12.04 17.46
N PRO A 142 -10.25 12.95 16.48
CA PRO A 142 -8.93 13.07 15.89
C PRO A 142 -7.85 13.39 16.91
N VAL A 143 -6.63 12.92 16.64
CA VAL A 143 -5.42 13.20 17.42
C VAL A 143 -4.49 14.05 16.58
N ASP A 144 -4.23 15.27 17.01
CA ASP A 144 -3.37 16.22 16.31
C ASP A 144 -1.89 16.11 16.69
N THR A 145 -1.59 15.44 17.80
CA THR A 145 -0.20 15.25 18.27
C THR A 145 0.54 14.24 17.38
N ALA A 146 1.65 14.69 16.79
CA ALA A 146 2.51 13.84 15.98
C ALA A 146 3.02 12.63 16.79
N ASP A 147 3.28 11.53 16.06
CA ASP A 147 3.78 10.26 16.58
C ASP A 147 2.91 9.58 17.65
N THR A 148 1.67 10.04 17.81
CA THR A 148 0.70 9.39 18.68
C THR A 148 0.02 8.25 17.93
N GLU A 149 0.04 7.07 18.55
CA GLU A 149 -0.63 5.88 18.03
C GLU A 149 -2.14 5.93 18.28
N GLY A 150 -2.90 5.45 17.30
CA GLY A 150 -4.34 5.30 17.35
C GLY A 150 -4.87 4.61 16.11
N GLU A 151 -6.17 4.55 15.96
CA GLU A 151 -6.79 3.94 14.79
C GLU A 151 -6.69 4.90 13.59
N LEU A 152 -6.24 4.40 12.44
CA LEU A 152 -6.28 5.13 11.19
C LEU A 152 -7.73 5.32 10.76
N ALA A 153 -8.10 6.55 10.45
CA ALA A 153 -9.44 6.90 9.98
C ALA A 153 -9.39 7.76 8.71
N LEU A 154 -10.36 7.55 7.84
CA LEU A 154 -10.55 8.34 6.63
C LEU A 154 -11.86 9.11 6.70
N LYS A 155 -11.85 10.37 6.27
CA LYS A 155 -13.09 11.13 6.12
C LYS A 155 -13.92 10.54 4.99
N ARG A 156 -15.21 10.36 5.25
CA ARG A 156 -16.16 9.76 4.29
C ARG A 156 -16.30 10.60 3.03
N GLY A 157 -16.61 9.94 1.90
CA GLY A 157 -17.02 10.60 0.66
C GLY A 157 -16.04 10.49 -0.50
N TRP A 158 -14.96 9.72 -0.39
CA TRP A 158 -14.11 9.43 -1.55
C TRP A 158 -14.86 8.52 -2.55
N PRO A 159 -14.60 8.65 -3.86
CA PRO A 159 -15.43 8.02 -4.91
C PRO A 159 -15.51 6.49 -4.85
N SER A 160 -14.42 5.82 -4.45
CA SER A 160 -14.31 4.35 -4.40
C SER A 160 -14.69 3.72 -3.06
N MET A 161 -15.28 4.51 -2.13
CA MET A 161 -15.72 4.02 -0.82
C MET A 161 -16.72 2.86 -0.95
N LEU A 162 -16.58 1.86 -0.08
CA LEU A 162 -17.54 0.74 -0.01
C LEU A 162 -18.97 1.23 0.13
N ARG A 163 -19.93 0.48 -0.45
CA ARG A 163 -21.36 0.78 -0.40
C ARG A 163 -22.10 -0.08 0.61
N GLY A 164 -21.45 -1.13 1.14
CA GLY A 164 -22.02 -2.06 2.10
C GLY A 164 -21.29 -3.40 2.11
N TYR A 165 -21.70 -4.26 3.03
CA TYR A 165 -21.36 -5.68 3.02
C TYR A 165 -22.61 -6.47 2.67
N LEU A 166 -22.48 -7.45 1.78
CA LEU A 166 -23.59 -8.27 1.33
C LEU A 166 -24.29 -8.93 2.54
N HIS A 167 -25.59 -8.67 2.68
CA HIS A 167 -26.44 -9.16 3.78
C HIS A 167 -25.90 -8.84 5.19
N ASN A 168 -25.10 -7.80 5.38
CA ASN A 168 -24.54 -7.42 6.67
C ASN A 168 -24.47 -5.89 6.86
N GLU A 169 -25.64 -5.27 6.95
CA GLU A 169 -25.77 -3.83 7.16
C GLU A 169 -25.22 -3.37 8.52
N GLU A 170 -25.32 -4.23 9.54
CA GLU A 170 -24.81 -3.91 10.88
C GLU A 170 -23.28 -3.74 10.85
N ARG A 171 -22.56 -4.63 10.17
CA ARG A 171 -21.12 -4.52 9.97
C ARG A 171 -20.75 -3.22 9.25
N TYR A 172 -21.51 -2.90 8.18
CA TYR A 172 -21.29 -1.66 7.43
C TYR A 172 -21.38 -0.43 8.32
N ARG A 173 -22.46 -0.34 9.15
CA ARG A 173 -22.64 0.80 10.06
C ARG A 173 -21.54 0.91 11.10
N LYS A 174 -21.05 -0.20 11.60
CA LYS A 174 -19.93 -0.23 12.59
C LYS A 174 -18.60 0.29 12.05
N CYS A 175 -18.42 0.36 10.72
CA CYS A 175 -17.23 0.95 10.13
C CYS A 175 -17.17 2.47 10.26
N PHE A 176 -18.21 3.13 10.78
CA PHE A 176 -18.27 4.58 10.80
C PHE A 176 -18.51 5.14 12.20
N ALA A 177 -17.80 6.24 12.48
CA ALA A 177 -18.04 7.07 13.65
C ALA A 177 -18.16 8.54 13.18
N GLY A 178 -19.42 9.04 13.10
CA GLY A 178 -19.66 10.36 12.52
C GLY A 178 -19.23 10.44 11.06
N GLU A 179 -18.33 11.37 10.77
CA GLU A 179 -17.75 11.57 9.43
C GLU A 179 -16.57 10.65 9.12
N TRP A 180 -16.10 9.85 10.07
CA TRP A 180 -14.91 9.01 9.93
C TRP A 180 -15.26 7.57 9.60
N TYR A 181 -14.61 7.04 8.57
CA TYR A 181 -14.49 5.61 8.33
C TYR A 181 -13.32 5.07 9.17
N LEU A 182 -13.59 4.08 9.99
CA LEU A 182 -12.64 3.43 10.88
C LEU A 182 -12.04 2.21 10.17
N THR A 183 -10.73 2.19 10.01
CA THR A 183 -10.08 1.18 9.17
C THR A 183 -9.80 -0.14 9.89
N GLY A 184 -9.81 -0.13 11.23
CA GLY A 184 -9.33 -1.26 12.03
C GLY A 184 -7.80 -1.42 12.00
N ASP A 185 -7.07 -0.51 11.36
CA ASP A 185 -5.61 -0.48 11.38
C ASP A 185 -5.11 0.55 12.38
N LEU A 186 -4.16 0.16 13.22
CA LEU A 186 -3.43 1.07 14.11
C LEU A 186 -2.28 1.70 13.35
N ALA A 187 -2.15 3.01 13.48
CA ALA A 187 -1.12 3.78 12.83
C ALA A 187 -0.71 4.99 13.70
N ARG A 188 0.35 5.65 13.32
CA ARG A 188 0.73 6.98 13.78
C ARG A 188 1.03 7.88 12.59
N ARG A 189 0.91 9.19 12.79
CA ARG A 189 1.27 10.21 11.79
C ARG A 189 2.43 11.02 12.33
N ASP A 190 3.51 11.14 11.58
CA ASP A 190 4.64 11.98 11.96
C ASP A 190 4.38 13.49 11.66
N ALA A 191 5.31 14.34 12.11
CA ALA A 191 5.21 15.79 11.93
C ALA A 191 5.23 16.24 10.46
N ASP A 192 5.79 15.42 9.56
CA ASP A 192 5.85 15.69 8.13
C ASP A 192 4.62 15.13 7.38
N GLY A 193 3.67 14.53 8.10
CA GLY A 193 2.41 14.02 7.54
C GLY A 193 2.50 12.63 6.93
N TYR A 194 3.58 11.87 7.17
CA TYR A 194 3.66 10.46 6.78
C TYR A 194 2.95 9.58 7.80
N PHE A 195 2.29 8.55 7.30
CA PHE A 195 1.62 7.54 8.11
C PHE A 195 2.48 6.29 8.24
N TRP A 196 2.47 5.71 9.43
CA TRP A 196 3.26 4.54 9.79
C TRP A 196 2.31 3.48 10.35
N PHE A 197 2.29 2.32 9.73
CA PHE A 197 1.49 1.19 10.20
C PHE A 197 2.08 0.64 11.50
N VAL A 198 1.22 0.36 12.47
CA VAL A 198 1.61 -0.22 13.77
C VAL A 198 1.11 -1.66 13.90
N GLY A 199 -0.12 -1.92 13.50
CA GLY A 199 -0.74 -3.25 13.59
C GLY A 199 -2.23 -3.22 13.27
N ARG A 200 -2.91 -4.34 13.51
CA ARG A 200 -4.37 -4.42 13.44
C ARG A 200 -4.96 -4.13 14.82
N ALA A 201 -6.07 -3.39 14.86
CA ALA A 201 -6.77 -3.09 16.10
C ALA A 201 -7.45 -4.34 16.72
N ASP A 202 -7.76 -5.33 15.90
CA ASP A 202 -8.36 -6.60 16.29
C ASP A 202 -7.32 -7.68 16.72
N ASP A 203 -6.03 -7.45 16.42
CA ASP A 203 -4.92 -8.33 16.81
C ASP A 203 -4.30 -7.94 18.17
N VAL A 204 -4.71 -6.82 18.75
CA VAL A 204 -4.22 -6.37 20.09
C VAL A 204 -5.02 -7.11 21.17
N ILE A 205 -4.36 -8.06 21.83
CA ILE A 205 -4.89 -8.81 22.98
C ILE A 205 -4.79 -7.97 24.26
#